data_b24bb39f55424be1919781567ab792d0
#
_entry.id   b24bb39f55424be1919781567ab792d0
#
_cell.length_a   1.000
_cell.length_b   1.000
_cell.length_c   1.000
_cell.angle_alpha   90.00
_cell.angle_beta   90.00
_cell.angle_gamma   90.00
#
_symmetry.space_group_name_H-M   'P 1'
#
loop_
_entity.id
_entity.type
_entity.pdbx_description
1 polymer ?
#
loop_
_entity_poly.entity_id
_entity_poly.type
_entity_poly.pdbx_seq_one_letter_code
_entity_poly.pdbx_strand_id
1 'polypeptide(L)'
;YEISECLVGSEMCIRDREHTLEDTLVDIRMDEDGEMRILGIEGTLLLRMNFYEEQEMELLEDIYSLQEQCIPEKQETVFEELLMQNQSRYKLTERLSLPELKDDVLQVLCSRGEIQIEHTEYREEGIQIEGILHLNFLYLRGDDARPYGSWQGMIPFQHLIECSDLPENVRCTMSHHVDQIQVSMAGLSL
;
A
#
# COMPACT_ATOMS: atom_id res chain seq x y z
N TYR A 1 1.66 17.26 10.76
CA TYR A 1 0.33 17.39 11.45
C TYR A 1 -0.30 16.01 11.40
N GLU A 2 -0.32 15.34 12.54
CA GLU A 2 -1.04 14.07 12.67
C GLU A 2 -2.53 14.37 12.81
N ILE A 3 -3.29 13.97 11.81
CA ILE A 3 -4.76 14.07 11.80
C ILE A 3 -5.39 13.14 12.86
N SER A 4 -4.61 12.27 13.47
CA SER A 4 -5.04 11.31 14.49
C SER A 4 -5.53 11.94 15.80
N GLU A 5 -5.15 13.18 16.13
CA GLU A 5 -5.56 13.82 17.38
C GLU A 5 -6.96 14.45 17.36
N CYS A 6 -7.56 14.67 16.18
CA CYS A 6 -8.87 15.33 16.09
C CYS A 6 -10.08 14.43 16.37
N LEU A 7 -9.89 13.11 16.54
CA LEU A 7 -10.98 12.13 16.68
C LEU A 7 -10.91 11.32 17.99
N VAL A 8 -10.06 11.73 18.92
CA VAL A 8 -9.98 11.13 20.27
C VAL A 8 -11.17 11.64 21.09
N GLY A 9 -12.23 10.84 21.14
CA GLY A 9 -13.42 11.13 21.93
C GLY A 9 -14.73 10.52 21.43
N SER A 10 -14.74 9.93 20.26
CA SER A 10 -15.85 9.09 19.79
C SER A 10 -15.46 7.61 19.89
N GLU A 11 -16.41 6.76 20.20
CA GLU A 11 -16.26 5.29 20.18
C GLU A 11 -15.93 4.75 18.76
N MET A 12 -15.95 5.65 17.76
CA MET A 12 -15.56 5.37 16.38
C MET A 12 -14.04 5.40 16.23
N CYS A 13 -13.45 4.28 15.84
CA CYS A 13 -12.04 4.18 15.51
C CYS A 13 -11.81 4.30 14.00
N ILE A 14 -10.92 5.23 13.57
CA ILE A 14 -10.39 5.19 12.21
C ILE A 14 -9.41 4.02 12.16
N ARG A 15 -9.79 2.95 11.44
CA ARG A 15 -8.95 1.75 11.34
C ARG A 15 -8.21 1.65 10.02
N ASP A 16 -8.66 2.39 9.01
CA ASP A 16 -8.04 2.34 7.69
C ASP A 16 -8.04 3.72 7.02
N ARG A 17 -6.89 4.07 6.45
CA ARG A 17 -6.70 5.30 5.69
C ARG A 17 -5.81 5.06 4.49
N GLU A 18 -6.30 5.43 3.34
CA GLU A 18 -5.57 5.41 2.09
C GLU A 18 -5.42 6.84 1.57
N HIS A 19 -4.30 7.12 0.93
CA HIS A 19 -4.09 8.39 0.26
C HIS A 19 -3.49 8.16 -1.12
N THR A 20 -3.99 8.90 -2.08
CA THR A 20 -3.53 8.86 -3.46
C THR A 20 -3.32 10.29 -3.94
N LEU A 21 -2.18 10.56 -4.54
CA LEU A 21 -1.90 11.82 -5.21
C LEU A 21 -2.33 11.69 -6.67
N GLU A 22 -3.29 12.51 -7.07
CA GLU A 22 -3.86 12.55 -8.42
C GLU A 22 -3.54 13.89 -9.08
N ASP A 23 -3.66 13.93 -10.41
CA ASP A 23 -3.60 15.16 -11.22
C ASP A 23 -2.41 16.07 -10.90
N THR A 24 -1.22 15.47 -10.73
CA THR A 24 -0.03 16.27 -10.44
C THR A 24 0.43 17.04 -11.68
N LEU A 25 0.41 18.37 -11.57
CA LEU A 25 0.96 19.30 -12.54
C LEU A 25 2.25 19.91 -12.01
N VAL A 26 3.27 19.92 -12.84
CA VAL A 26 4.54 20.59 -12.55
C VAL A 26 4.82 21.58 -13.66
N ASP A 27 4.97 22.86 -13.31
CA ASP A 27 5.32 23.92 -14.25
C ASP A 27 6.56 24.69 -13.76
N ILE A 28 7.28 25.28 -14.71
CA ILE A 28 8.43 26.12 -14.43
C ILE A 28 8.04 27.55 -14.78
N ARG A 29 8.22 28.45 -13.81
CA ARG A 29 7.88 29.87 -13.92
C ARG A 29 9.12 30.74 -13.86
N MET A 30 9.02 31.94 -14.44
CA MET A 30 10.07 32.95 -14.32
C MET A 30 10.02 33.59 -12.94
N ASP A 31 11.19 33.85 -12.38
CA ASP A 31 11.38 34.69 -11.19
C ASP A 31 11.31 36.20 -11.54
N GLU A 32 11.53 37.05 -10.53
CA GLU A 32 11.52 38.52 -10.68
C GLU A 32 12.65 39.04 -11.60
N ASP A 33 13.72 38.27 -11.75
CA ASP A 33 14.85 38.56 -12.62
C ASP A 33 14.64 38.07 -14.08
N GLY A 34 13.52 37.40 -14.36
CA GLY A 34 13.17 36.84 -15.67
C GLY A 34 13.83 35.50 -15.98
N GLU A 35 14.37 34.81 -14.97
CA GLU A 35 14.97 33.49 -15.14
C GLU A 35 14.02 32.39 -14.70
N MET A 36 14.06 31.23 -15.39
CA MET A 36 13.21 30.06 -15.14
C MET A 36 13.72 29.29 -13.91
N ARG A 37 13.40 29.77 -12.71
CA ARG A 37 13.89 29.23 -11.43
C ARG A 37 12.79 28.83 -10.44
N ILE A 38 11.54 29.21 -10.71
CA ILE A 38 10.42 28.86 -9.83
C ILE A 38 9.78 27.58 -10.31
N LEU A 39 9.71 26.57 -9.44
CA LEU A 39 8.99 25.34 -9.68
C LEU A 39 7.60 25.43 -9.04
N GLY A 40 6.56 25.47 -9.87
CA GLY A 40 5.17 25.34 -9.43
C GLY A 40 4.78 23.87 -9.38
N ILE A 41 4.20 23.43 -8.27
CA ILE A 41 3.67 22.08 -8.11
C ILE A 41 2.22 22.20 -7.64
N GLU A 42 1.32 21.58 -8.38
CA GLU A 42 -0.10 21.52 -8.07
C GLU A 42 -0.55 20.07 -8.15
N GLY A 43 -1.37 19.63 -7.21
CA GLY A 43 -1.85 18.25 -7.18
C GLY A 43 -3.08 18.10 -6.32
N THR A 44 -3.86 17.06 -6.60
CA THR A 44 -5.06 16.68 -5.85
C THR A 44 -4.74 15.49 -4.97
N LEU A 45 -4.93 15.63 -3.65
CA LEU A 45 -4.78 14.56 -2.69
C LEU A 45 -6.16 13.96 -2.35
N LEU A 46 -6.36 12.71 -2.76
CA LEU A 46 -7.54 11.93 -2.40
C LEU A 46 -7.26 11.17 -1.09
N LEU A 47 -8.09 11.42 -0.08
CA LEU A 47 -8.06 10.70 1.19
C LEU A 47 -9.30 9.81 1.30
N ARG A 48 -9.09 8.52 1.53
CA ARG A 48 -10.16 7.56 1.86
C ARG A 48 -9.96 7.09 3.29
N MET A 49 -11.02 7.20 4.10
CA MET A 49 -11.02 6.78 5.49
C MET A 49 -12.21 5.88 5.75
N ASN A 50 -11.98 4.74 6.38
CA ASN A 50 -13.01 3.81 6.82
C ASN A 50 -13.17 3.91 8.34
N PHE A 51 -14.41 4.10 8.77
CA PHE A 51 -14.78 4.19 10.18
C PHE A 51 -15.58 2.96 10.53
N TYR A 52 -15.26 2.36 11.66
CA TYR A 52 -15.95 1.20 12.19
C TYR A 52 -16.42 1.49 13.60
N GLU A 53 -17.65 1.05 13.91
CA GLU A 53 -18.28 1.15 15.21
C GLU A 53 -18.75 -0.24 15.62
N GLU A 54 -18.48 -0.63 16.87
CA GLU A 54 -19.02 -1.85 17.42
C GLU A 54 -20.45 -1.62 17.90
N GLN A 55 -21.36 -2.47 17.47
CA GLN A 55 -22.77 -2.43 17.89
C GLN A 55 -23.22 -3.82 18.33
N GLU A 56 -23.88 -3.87 19.48
CA GLU A 56 -24.57 -5.07 19.92
C GLU A 56 -25.98 -5.12 19.30
N MET A 57 -26.35 -6.27 18.75
CA MET A 57 -27.64 -6.49 18.14
C MET A 57 -28.28 -7.74 18.74
N GLU A 58 -29.47 -7.57 19.30
CA GLU A 58 -30.28 -8.70 19.72
C GLU A 58 -31.15 -9.19 18.56
N LEU A 59 -31.00 -10.48 18.21
CA LEU A 59 -31.78 -11.12 17.16
C LEU A 59 -32.75 -12.13 17.75
N LEU A 60 -34.00 -12.10 17.30
CA LEU A 60 -34.99 -13.10 17.64
C LEU A 60 -34.80 -14.34 16.75
N GLU A 61 -34.31 -15.43 17.32
CA GLU A 61 -34.03 -16.67 16.59
C GLU A 61 -35.23 -17.61 16.53
N ASP A 62 -36.05 -17.64 17.60
CA ASP A 62 -37.20 -18.52 17.68
C ASP A 62 -38.30 -17.93 18.58
N ILE A 63 -39.51 -18.39 18.34
CA ILE A 63 -40.73 -18.00 19.06
C ILE A 63 -41.54 -19.25 19.38
N TYR A 64 -42.05 -19.38 20.60
CA TYR A 64 -42.96 -20.43 20.97
C TYR A 64 -44.13 -19.91 21.82
N SER A 65 -45.25 -20.57 21.75
CA SER A 65 -46.43 -20.31 22.60
C SER A 65 -46.94 -21.61 23.25
N LEU A 66 -47.34 -21.49 24.49
CA LEU A 66 -47.96 -22.59 25.22
C LEU A 66 -49.46 -22.74 24.97
N GLN A 67 -50.08 -21.73 24.37
CA GLN A 67 -51.55 -21.68 24.19
C GLN A 67 -51.99 -21.86 22.75
N GLU A 68 -51.18 -21.43 21.80
CA GLU A 68 -51.50 -21.47 20.38
C GLU A 68 -50.31 -22.00 19.57
N GLN A 69 -50.57 -22.59 18.42
CA GLN A 69 -49.54 -23.04 17.51
C GLN A 69 -48.93 -21.83 16.77
N CYS A 70 -47.68 -21.55 17.04
CA CYS A 70 -46.92 -20.54 16.31
C CYS A 70 -46.13 -21.18 15.17
N ILE A 71 -46.22 -20.60 13.98
CA ILE A 71 -45.40 -20.98 12.82
C ILE A 71 -44.53 -19.79 12.54
N PRO A 72 -43.24 -19.79 12.95
CA PRO A 72 -42.35 -18.66 12.71
C PRO A 72 -41.99 -18.61 11.22
N GLU A 73 -42.07 -17.40 10.65
CA GLU A 73 -41.50 -17.11 9.36
C GLU A 73 -40.06 -16.62 9.59
N LYS A 74 -39.09 -17.40 9.09
CA LYS A 74 -37.63 -17.10 9.26
C LYS A 74 -37.10 -16.43 8.01
N GLN A 75 -36.36 -15.35 8.21
CA GLN A 75 -35.61 -14.69 7.16
C GLN A 75 -34.13 -14.84 7.45
N GLU A 76 -33.37 -15.32 6.48
CA GLU A 76 -31.89 -15.36 6.59
C GLU A 76 -31.31 -13.99 6.23
N THR A 77 -30.43 -13.51 7.08
CA THR A 77 -29.69 -12.26 6.85
C THR A 77 -28.22 -12.53 7.07
N VAL A 78 -27.40 -12.13 6.11
CA VAL A 78 -25.94 -12.28 6.18
C VAL A 78 -25.34 -10.96 6.66
N PHE A 79 -24.51 -11.05 7.70
CA PHE A 79 -23.75 -9.93 8.23
C PHE A 79 -22.28 -10.16 7.94
N GLU A 80 -21.55 -9.08 7.64
CA GLU A 80 -20.10 -9.07 7.55
C GLU A 80 -19.55 -8.42 8.83
N GLU A 81 -18.61 -9.09 9.48
CA GLU A 81 -17.93 -8.63 10.68
C GLU A 81 -16.45 -8.41 10.38
N LEU A 82 -15.86 -7.34 10.92
CA LEU A 82 -14.43 -7.12 10.85
C LEU A 82 -13.73 -7.98 11.90
N LEU A 83 -13.17 -9.12 11.48
CA LEU A 83 -12.48 -10.05 12.37
C LEU A 83 -11.13 -9.53 12.82
N MET A 84 -10.34 -9.00 11.90
CA MET A 84 -8.96 -8.58 12.17
C MET A 84 -8.50 -7.49 11.21
N GLN A 85 -7.69 -6.60 11.74
CA GLN A 85 -6.89 -5.67 10.95
C GLN A 85 -5.43 -5.81 11.37
N ASN A 86 -4.55 -6.06 10.42
CA ASN A 86 -3.11 -6.21 10.66
C ASN A 86 -2.31 -5.33 9.71
N GLN A 87 -1.14 -4.89 10.16
CA GLN A 87 -0.18 -4.17 9.34
C GLN A 87 1.17 -4.86 9.44
N SER A 88 1.71 -5.28 8.30
CA SER A 88 3.02 -5.91 8.22
C SER A 88 3.99 -5.04 7.42
N ARG A 89 5.26 -5.02 7.81
CA ARG A 89 6.35 -4.37 7.09
C ARG A 89 7.35 -5.39 6.63
N TYR A 90 7.62 -5.40 5.34
CA TYR A 90 8.57 -6.30 4.73
C TYR A 90 9.75 -5.54 4.13
N LYS A 91 10.97 -5.96 4.46
CA LYS A 91 12.20 -5.42 3.90
C LYS A 91 12.75 -6.35 2.84
N LEU A 92 12.59 -5.96 1.58
CA LEU A 92 13.22 -6.63 0.45
C LEU A 92 14.64 -6.11 0.26
N THR A 93 15.62 -7.01 0.15
CA THR A 93 17.01 -6.66 -0.15
C THR A 93 17.54 -7.59 -1.23
N GLU A 94 17.81 -7.03 -2.40
CA GLU A 94 18.28 -7.78 -3.55
C GLU A 94 19.57 -7.21 -4.13
N ARG A 95 20.40 -8.10 -4.70
CA ARG A 95 21.60 -7.72 -5.43
C ARG A 95 21.39 -8.04 -6.90
N LEU A 96 21.27 -6.98 -7.68
CA LEU A 96 21.11 -7.09 -9.13
C LEU A 96 22.46 -6.97 -9.81
N SER A 97 22.75 -7.90 -10.74
CA SER A 97 23.89 -7.79 -11.62
C SER A 97 23.42 -7.17 -12.93
N LEU A 98 23.86 -5.97 -13.22
CA LEU A 98 23.46 -5.19 -14.38
C LEU A 98 24.70 -4.91 -15.24
N PRO A 99 25.21 -5.93 -15.98
CA PRO A 99 26.43 -5.80 -16.76
C PRO A 99 26.35 -4.71 -17.83
N GLU A 100 25.14 -4.42 -18.31
CA GLU A 100 24.86 -3.36 -19.28
C GLU A 100 25.04 -1.93 -18.72
N LEU A 101 25.03 -1.77 -17.39
CA LEU A 101 25.19 -0.46 -16.73
C LEU A 101 26.60 -0.26 -16.13
N LYS A 102 27.46 -1.26 -16.21
CA LYS A 102 28.67 -1.40 -15.39
C LYS A 102 29.67 -0.25 -15.53
N ASP A 103 29.75 0.34 -16.70
CA ASP A 103 30.77 1.36 -17.01
C ASP A 103 30.19 2.78 -17.06
N ASP A 104 28.85 2.92 -16.96
CA ASP A 104 28.17 4.17 -17.29
C ASP A 104 27.57 4.90 -16.06
N VAL A 105 27.35 4.21 -14.95
CA VAL A 105 26.63 4.80 -13.81
C VAL A 105 27.58 5.50 -12.85
N LEU A 106 27.45 6.82 -12.75
CA LEU A 106 28.18 7.63 -11.75
C LEU A 106 27.39 7.72 -10.44
N GLN A 107 26.11 7.95 -10.52
CA GLN A 107 25.25 8.17 -9.36
C GLN A 107 23.80 7.81 -9.67
N VAL A 108 23.11 7.19 -8.72
CA VAL A 108 21.65 7.04 -8.76
C VAL A 108 21.03 8.32 -8.19
N LEU A 109 20.17 8.95 -8.97
CA LEU A 109 19.54 10.23 -8.63
C LEU A 109 18.22 10.05 -7.90
N CYS A 110 17.37 9.17 -8.40
CA CYS A 110 16.11 8.81 -7.77
C CYS A 110 15.69 7.41 -8.15
N SER A 111 14.86 6.81 -7.30
CA SER A 111 14.28 5.49 -7.53
C SER A 111 12.80 5.48 -7.17
N ARG A 112 12.02 4.74 -7.94
CA ARG A 112 10.60 4.52 -7.73
C ARG A 112 10.30 3.03 -7.83
N GLY A 113 9.42 2.55 -6.96
CA GLY A 113 8.92 1.19 -7.00
C GLY A 113 7.42 1.15 -6.94
N GLU A 114 6.87 0.16 -7.60
CA GLU A 114 5.45 -0.15 -7.60
C GLU A 114 5.28 -1.64 -7.35
N ILE A 115 4.40 -1.99 -6.42
CA ILE A 115 4.13 -3.38 -6.07
C ILE A 115 2.94 -3.87 -6.88
N GLN A 116 3.08 -5.05 -7.45
CA GLN A 116 2.01 -5.81 -8.05
C GLN A 116 1.88 -7.14 -7.30
N ILE A 117 0.74 -7.37 -6.64
CA ILE A 117 0.43 -8.65 -6.03
C ILE A 117 -0.10 -9.58 -7.12
N GLU A 118 0.51 -10.77 -7.25
CA GLU A 118 0.12 -11.76 -8.26
C GLU A 118 -0.69 -12.89 -7.65
N HIS A 119 -0.31 -13.31 -6.44
CA HIS A 119 -0.96 -14.43 -5.77
C HIS A 119 -1.09 -14.19 -4.27
N THR A 120 -2.22 -14.66 -3.71
CA THR A 120 -2.50 -14.64 -2.28
C THR A 120 -3.03 -15.99 -1.88
N GLU A 121 -2.41 -16.63 -0.90
CA GLU A 121 -2.79 -17.95 -0.39
C GLU A 121 -3.03 -17.88 1.12
N TYR A 122 -4.15 -18.43 1.57
CA TYR A 122 -4.46 -18.58 2.98
C TYR A 122 -3.80 -19.84 3.52
N ARG A 123 -3.02 -19.69 4.59
CA ARG A 123 -2.32 -20.78 5.29
C ARG A 123 -2.70 -20.79 6.77
N GLU A 124 -2.39 -21.87 7.46
CA GLU A 124 -2.63 -21.99 8.90
C GLU A 124 -1.89 -20.89 9.71
N GLU A 125 -0.71 -20.47 9.23
CA GLU A 125 0.14 -19.47 9.90
C GLU A 125 -0.20 -18.02 9.50
N GLY A 126 -1.04 -17.83 8.47
CA GLY A 126 -1.37 -16.49 7.98
C GLY A 126 -1.68 -16.43 6.49
N ILE A 127 -1.44 -15.27 5.91
CA ILE A 127 -1.69 -14.99 4.50
C ILE A 127 -0.36 -14.88 3.77
N GLN A 128 -0.08 -15.83 2.88
CA GLN A 128 1.08 -15.80 2.01
C GLN A 128 0.80 -14.92 0.80
N ILE A 129 1.68 -13.96 0.55
CA ILE A 129 1.61 -13.05 -0.59
C ILE A 129 2.80 -13.31 -1.50
N GLU A 130 2.54 -13.40 -2.79
CA GLU A 130 3.55 -13.41 -3.83
C GLU A 130 3.31 -12.26 -4.79
N GLY A 131 4.37 -11.60 -5.22
CA GLY A 131 4.23 -10.46 -6.09
C GLY A 131 5.54 -10.02 -6.71
N ILE A 132 5.46 -8.94 -7.46
CA ILE A 132 6.57 -8.33 -8.17
C ILE A 132 6.70 -6.87 -7.76
N LEU A 133 7.91 -6.48 -7.39
CA LEU A 133 8.30 -5.08 -7.27
C LEU A 133 8.82 -4.60 -8.63
N HIS A 134 8.09 -3.73 -9.30
CA HIS A 134 8.54 -3.00 -10.47
C HIS A 134 9.43 -1.84 -10.00
N LEU A 135 10.72 -1.97 -10.24
CA LEU A 135 11.71 -0.98 -9.85
C LEU A 135 12.14 -0.15 -11.05
N ASN A 136 12.14 1.16 -10.88
CA ASN A 136 12.67 2.10 -11.86
C ASN A 136 13.63 3.06 -11.14
N PHE A 137 14.80 3.31 -11.71
CA PHE A 137 15.68 4.33 -11.21
C PHE A 137 16.31 5.16 -12.33
N LEU A 138 16.53 6.44 -12.02
CA LEU A 138 17.23 7.41 -12.85
C LEU A 138 18.66 7.55 -12.34
N TYR A 139 19.62 7.57 -13.23
CA TYR A 139 21.03 7.68 -12.89
C TYR A 139 21.78 8.66 -13.77
N LEU A 140 22.88 9.19 -13.24
CA LEU A 140 23.82 10.02 -13.94
C LEU A 140 24.86 9.14 -14.65
N ARG A 141 25.16 9.45 -15.91
CA ARG A 141 26.21 8.82 -16.73
C ARG A 141 27.48 9.63 -16.75
N GLY A 142 28.59 8.98 -17.06
CA GLY A 142 29.85 9.65 -17.36
C GLY A 142 29.94 10.25 -18.77
N ASP A 143 28.87 10.18 -19.56
CA ASP A 143 28.81 10.70 -20.93
C ASP A 143 28.18 12.10 -20.94
N ASP A 144 28.98 13.12 -21.28
CA ASP A 144 28.53 14.50 -21.35
C ASP A 144 27.44 14.75 -22.40
N ALA A 145 27.39 13.94 -23.44
CA ALA A 145 26.38 14.08 -24.50
C ALA A 145 25.00 13.55 -24.08
N ARG A 146 24.97 12.58 -23.16
CA ARG A 146 23.75 11.97 -22.60
C ARG A 146 23.91 11.73 -21.11
N PRO A 147 23.84 12.79 -20.29
CA PRO A 147 24.20 12.68 -18.88
C PRO A 147 23.23 11.86 -18.04
N TYR A 148 22.04 11.60 -18.53
CA TYR A 148 21.01 10.83 -17.80
C TYR A 148 20.70 9.50 -18.46
N GLY A 149 20.46 8.50 -17.63
CA GLY A 149 19.95 7.20 -18.03
C GLY A 149 18.87 6.71 -17.05
N SER A 150 18.05 5.81 -17.52
CA SER A 150 17.06 5.13 -16.68
C SER A 150 17.18 3.62 -16.84
N TRP A 151 16.87 2.92 -15.78
CA TRP A 151 16.78 1.47 -15.78
C TRP A 151 15.44 1.03 -15.16
N GLN A 152 14.87 -0.05 -15.68
CA GLN A 152 13.66 -0.67 -15.19
C GLN A 152 13.87 -2.16 -15.04
N GLY A 153 13.32 -2.72 -13.98
CA GLY A 153 13.38 -4.14 -13.72
C GLY A 153 12.29 -4.63 -12.80
N MET A 154 12.18 -5.93 -12.70
CA MET A 154 11.19 -6.63 -11.91
C MET A 154 11.89 -7.49 -10.88
N ILE A 155 11.48 -7.38 -9.62
CA ILE A 155 12.04 -8.16 -8.50
C ILE A 155 10.89 -8.94 -7.89
N PRO A 156 10.87 -10.27 -8.03
CA PRO A 156 9.86 -11.10 -7.39
C PRO A 156 10.09 -11.11 -5.87
N PHE A 157 9.02 -11.15 -5.12
CA PHE A 157 9.07 -11.28 -3.66
C PHE A 157 7.97 -12.20 -3.16
N GLN A 158 8.19 -12.70 -1.95
CA GLN A 158 7.24 -13.51 -1.23
C GLN A 158 7.26 -13.07 0.23
N HIS A 159 6.08 -12.91 0.84
CA HIS A 159 5.95 -12.48 2.22
C HIS A 159 4.77 -13.16 2.90
N LEU A 160 4.95 -13.61 4.14
CA LEU A 160 3.90 -14.13 5.00
C LEU A 160 3.45 -13.05 5.96
N ILE A 161 2.17 -12.69 5.90
CA ILE A 161 1.52 -11.87 6.92
C ILE A 161 0.99 -12.82 7.98
N GLU A 162 1.63 -12.85 9.12
CA GLU A 162 1.24 -13.72 10.23
C GLU A 162 -0.12 -13.30 10.77
N CYS A 163 -1.05 -14.22 10.78
CA CYS A 163 -2.36 -14.09 11.43
C CYS A 163 -2.87 -15.49 11.79
N SER A 164 -3.36 -15.64 13.02
CA SER A 164 -3.90 -16.90 13.52
C SER A 164 -5.41 -16.92 13.45
N ASP A 165 -5.96 -18.13 13.46
CA ASP A 165 -7.40 -18.38 13.65
C ASP A 165 -8.31 -17.77 12.58
N LEU A 166 -7.88 -17.78 11.30
CA LEU A 166 -8.71 -17.32 10.20
C LEU A 166 -9.80 -18.35 9.88
N PRO A 167 -11.09 -17.95 9.87
CA PRO A 167 -12.18 -18.82 9.45
C PRO A 167 -12.06 -19.21 7.97
N GLU A 168 -12.67 -20.34 7.59
CA GLU A 168 -12.66 -20.81 6.19
C GLU A 168 -13.30 -19.82 5.19
N ASN A 169 -14.23 -18.99 5.63
CA ASN A 169 -14.98 -18.04 4.79
C ASN A 169 -14.54 -16.59 5.00
N VAL A 170 -13.26 -16.35 5.26
CA VAL A 170 -12.76 -15.01 5.45
C VAL A 170 -12.56 -14.28 4.12
N ARG A 171 -12.96 -13.00 4.08
CA ARG A 171 -12.64 -12.09 2.98
C ARG A 171 -11.53 -11.15 3.43
N CYS A 172 -10.41 -11.15 2.73
CA CYS A 172 -9.30 -10.25 2.97
C CYS A 172 -9.31 -9.10 1.96
N THR A 173 -9.21 -7.87 2.46
CA THR A 173 -8.91 -6.69 1.64
C THR A 173 -7.52 -6.21 2.01
N MET A 174 -6.66 -6.02 1.02
CA MET A 174 -5.27 -5.68 1.22
C MET A 174 -4.91 -4.39 0.51
N SER A 175 -4.29 -3.47 1.23
CA SER A 175 -3.62 -2.30 0.68
C SER A 175 -2.11 -2.43 0.86
N HIS A 176 -1.37 -1.93 -0.10
CA HIS A 176 0.09 -1.99 -0.07
C HIS A 176 0.70 -0.70 -0.61
N HIS A 177 1.88 -0.37 -0.12
CA HIS A 177 2.66 0.77 -0.60
C HIS A 177 4.15 0.52 -0.36
N VAL A 178 4.98 1.28 -1.05
CA VAL A 178 6.42 1.27 -0.88
C VAL A 178 6.83 2.49 -0.07
N ASP A 179 7.30 2.27 1.15
CA ASP A 179 7.72 3.35 2.04
C ASP A 179 9.02 4.01 1.57
N GLN A 180 10.03 3.19 1.27
CA GLN A 180 11.36 3.67 0.92
C GLN A 180 12.07 2.71 -0.03
N ILE A 181 12.71 3.27 -1.05
CA ILE A 181 13.61 2.54 -1.94
C ILE A 181 14.98 3.19 -1.85
N GLN A 182 15.98 2.36 -1.58
CA GLN A 182 17.37 2.77 -1.60
C GLN A 182 18.14 1.91 -2.60
N VAL A 183 18.68 2.53 -3.62
CA VAL A 183 19.54 1.88 -4.60
C VAL A 183 20.98 2.36 -4.37
N SER A 184 21.89 1.41 -4.18
CA SER A 184 23.31 1.70 -4.02
C SER A 184 24.14 0.86 -4.98
N MET A 185 25.21 1.43 -5.51
CA MET A 185 26.16 0.73 -6.36
C MET A 185 27.22 0.03 -5.50
N ALA A 186 27.30 -1.31 -5.59
CA ALA A 186 28.40 -2.06 -4.96
C ALA A 186 29.58 -2.13 -5.93
N GLY A 187 30.73 -1.53 -5.56
CA GLY A 187 31.96 -1.67 -6.34
C GLY A 187 32.71 -0.41 -6.72
N LEU A 188 32.24 0.78 -6.37
CA LEU A 188 33.02 2.01 -6.40
C LEU A 188 33.58 2.31 -4.99
N SER A 189 34.51 1.49 -4.51
CA SER A 189 35.48 1.95 -3.52
C SER A 189 36.62 2.57 -4.28
N LEU A 190 36.69 3.89 -4.27
CA LEU A 190 37.89 4.65 -4.55
C LEU A 190 38.92 4.41 -3.48
#